data_54cfedc37fa2f9c3f68bf58b3e426d6d
#
_entry.id   54cfedc37fa2f9c3f68bf58b3e426d6d
#
_cell.length_a   1.000
_cell.length_b   1.000
_cell.length_c   1.000
_cell.angle_alpha   90.00
_cell.angle_beta   90.00
_cell.angle_gamma   90.00
#
_symmetry.space_group_name_H-M   'P 1'
#
loop_
_entity.id
_entity.type
_entity.pdbx_description
1 polymer ?
#
loop_
_entity_poly.entity_id
_entity_poly.type
_entity_poly.pdbx_seq_one_letter_code
_entity_poly.pdbx_strand_id
1 'polypeptide(L)'
;MPRIDLEAIEQVNRTGYPPPFNEQVQGRWYRRLAPAAGLTDFGVSHVVLKPGAWSSQRHWHNGEDEFLVMLEGEAVLVEDAGRTILRAGECAAWPKGSTNGHHLCNESDEDCTFVVMSGGTNTGGGYSDIDLAFTAEGTFVHRDGTPYPKTERPA
;
A
#
# COMPACT_ATOMS: atom_id res chain seq x y z
N MET A 1 -27.79 -7.64 -4.71
CA MET A 1 -27.57 -6.44 -3.87
C MET A 1 -26.13 -6.02 -3.99
N PRO A 2 -25.83 -4.74 -4.14
CA PRO A 2 -24.44 -4.25 -4.32
C PRO A 2 -23.63 -4.23 -3.00
N ARG A 3 -24.10 -4.85 -1.91
CA ARG A 3 -23.36 -4.97 -0.67
C ARG A 3 -22.20 -5.97 -0.85
N ILE A 4 -20.97 -5.54 -0.52
CA ILE A 4 -19.81 -6.41 -0.49
C ILE A 4 -19.77 -7.14 0.85
N ASP A 5 -19.66 -8.47 0.80
CA ASP A 5 -19.38 -9.29 1.96
C ASP A 5 -17.86 -9.46 2.08
N LEU A 6 -17.26 -8.79 3.06
CA LEU A 6 -15.80 -8.83 3.25
C LEU A 6 -15.29 -10.24 3.54
N GLU A 7 -16.06 -11.04 4.29
CA GLU A 7 -15.62 -12.38 4.67
C GLU A 7 -15.63 -13.37 3.50
N ALA A 8 -16.39 -13.07 2.44
CA ALA A 8 -16.36 -13.84 1.18
C ALA A 8 -15.14 -13.53 0.31
N ILE A 9 -14.37 -12.48 0.61
CA ILE A 9 -13.18 -12.10 -0.15
C ILE A 9 -11.94 -12.62 0.59
N GLU A 10 -11.11 -13.39 -0.10
CA GLU A 10 -9.86 -13.93 0.46
C GLU A 10 -8.98 -12.80 1.02
N GLN A 11 -8.57 -12.94 2.28
CA GLN A 11 -7.58 -12.08 2.91
C GLN A 11 -6.19 -12.68 2.72
N VAL A 12 -5.26 -11.90 2.18
CA VAL A 12 -3.90 -12.35 1.88
C VAL A 12 -2.87 -11.37 2.42
N ASN A 13 -1.62 -11.83 2.59
CA ASN A 13 -0.47 -11.00 2.96
C ASN A 13 0.66 -11.07 1.94
N ARG A 14 0.35 -11.44 0.71
CA ARG A 14 1.33 -11.55 -0.37
C ARG A 14 1.96 -10.19 -0.69
N THR A 15 3.25 -10.20 -1.00
CA THR A 15 3.98 -9.03 -1.46
C THR A 15 4.85 -9.38 -2.65
N GLY A 16 5.06 -8.43 -3.55
CA GLY A 16 6.03 -8.56 -4.64
C GLY A 16 7.37 -7.92 -4.33
N TYR A 17 7.55 -7.33 -3.14
CA TYR A 17 8.82 -6.71 -2.78
C TYR A 17 9.96 -7.74 -2.80
N PRO A 18 11.11 -7.40 -3.43
CA PRO A 18 12.30 -8.23 -3.31
C PRO A 18 12.86 -8.17 -1.89
N PRO A 19 13.54 -9.24 -1.41
CA PRO A 19 14.27 -9.18 -0.15
C PRO A 19 15.35 -8.10 -0.17
N PRO A 20 15.63 -7.42 0.95
CA PRO A 20 14.99 -7.59 2.30
C PRO A 20 13.72 -6.75 2.49
N PHE A 21 13.23 -6.02 1.49
CA PHE A 21 12.14 -5.06 1.58
C PHE A 21 10.76 -5.69 1.83
N ASN A 22 10.67 -7.00 1.73
CA ASN A 22 9.46 -7.77 2.01
C ASN A 22 9.22 -8.02 3.51
N GLU A 23 10.21 -7.83 4.36
CA GLU A 23 10.14 -8.22 5.78
C GLU A 23 9.13 -7.35 6.56
N GLN A 24 9.19 -6.04 6.39
CA GLN A 24 8.36 -5.10 7.15
C GLN A 24 6.86 -5.19 6.82
N VAL A 25 6.52 -5.73 5.64
CA VAL A 25 5.13 -5.81 5.17
C VAL A 25 4.47 -7.17 5.42
N GLN A 26 5.14 -8.10 6.10
CA GLN A 26 4.59 -9.43 6.36
C GLN A 26 3.33 -9.43 7.22
N GLY A 27 3.21 -8.48 8.12
CA GLY A 27 2.00 -8.27 8.94
C GLY A 27 0.91 -7.44 8.26
N ARG A 28 1.05 -7.12 6.98
CA ARG A 28 0.01 -6.44 6.20
C ARG A 28 -0.90 -7.48 5.55
N TRP A 29 -2.15 -7.52 6.01
CA TRP A 29 -3.19 -8.37 5.46
C TRP A 29 -4.19 -7.52 4.69
N TYR A 30 -4.63 -7.97 3.50
CA TYR A 30 -5.52 -7.16 2.67
C TYR A 30 -6.52 -8.00 1.87
N ARG A 31 -7.67 -7.38 1.59
CA ARG A 31 -8.69 -7.87 0.66
C ARG A 31 -8.83 -6.87 -0.47
N ARG A 32 -8.74 -7.33 -1.72
CA ARG A 32 -8.91 -6.47 -2.89
C ARG A 32 -10.38 -6.37 -3.23
N LEU A 33 -10.99 -5.22 -2.90
CA LEU A 33 -12.43 -5.04 -3.03
C LEU A 33 -12.86 -4.71 -4.47
N ALA A 34 -12.08 -3.90 -5.19
CA ALA A 34 -12.42 -3.48 -6.54
C ALA A 34 -12.60 -4.66 -7.51
N PRO A 35 -11.67 -5.60 -7.64
CA PRO A 35 -11.87 -6.76 -8.51
C PRO A 35 -13.05 -7.63 -8.06
N ALA A 36 -13.25 -7.83 -6.76
CA ALA A 36 -14.36 -8.62 -6.24
C ALA A 36 -15.73 -8.00 -6.54
N ALA A 37 -15.79 -6.68 -6.69
CA ALA A 37 -16.99 -5.93 -7.03
C ALA A 37 -17.12 -5.65 -8.55
N GLY A 38 -16.16 -6.08 -9.38
CA GLY A 38 -16.13 -5.80 -10.82
C GLY A 38 -15.81 -4.34 -11.17
N LEU A 39 -15.17 -3.58 -10.26
CA LEU A 39 -14.76 -2.20 -10.50
C LEU A 39 -13.42 -2.16 -11.23
N THR A 40 -13.29 -1.30 -12.23
CA THR A 40 -12.12 -1.25 -13.11
C THR A 40 -11.44 0.12 -13.16
N ASP A 41 -12.13 1.19 -12.81
CA ASP A 41 -11.62 2.56 -12.95
C ASP A 41 -10.69 2.97 -11.81
N PHE A 42 -10.77 2.29 -10.68
CA PHE A 42 -9.92 2.53 -9.51
C PHE A 42 -9.70 1.25 -8.71
N GLY A 43 -8.61 1.22 -7.96
CA GLY A 43 -8.32 0.20 -6.97
C GLY A 43 -8.92 0.56 -5.61
N VAL A 44 -9.44 -0.41 -4.88
CA VAL A 44 -9.78 -0.27 -3.47
C VAL A 44 -9.47 -1.54 -2.71
N SER A 45 -8.81 -1.39 -1.57
CA SER A 45 -8.44 -2.48 -0.69
C SER A 45 -8.78 -2.18 0.76
N HIS A 46 -9.28 -3.21 1.44
CA HIS A 46 -9.41 -3.23 2.89
C HIS A 46 -8.15 -3.85 3.47
N VAL A 47 -7.47 -3.13 4.35
CA VAL A 47 -6.16 -3.50 4.88
C VAL A 47 -6.18 -3.57 6.39
N VAL A 48 -5.56 -4.63 6.93
CA VAL A 48 -5.29 -4.79 8.36
C VAL A 48 -3.78 -4.85 8.55
N LEU A 49 -3.23 -3.97 9.38
CA LEU A 49 -1.84 -4.03 9.81
C LEU A 49 -1.75 -4.58 11.22
N LYS A 50 -0.99 -5.67 11.37
CA LYS A 50 -0.60 -6.21 12.66
C LYS A 50 0.38 -5.27 13.37
N PRO A 51 0.49 -5.33 14.71
CA PRO A 51 1.53 -4.61 15.43
C PRO A 51 2.93 -4.81 14.82
N GLY A 52 3.65 -3.72 14.62
CA GLY A 52 4.99 -3.68 14.01
C GLY A 52 5.02 -3.73 12.49
N ALA A 53 3.88 -3.95 11.81
CA ALA A 53 3.86 -4.05 10.36
C ALA A 53 3.79 -2.68 9.67
N TRP A 54 4.31 -2.64 8.44
CA TRP A 54 4.21 -1.50 7.53
C TRP A 54 3.22 -1.77 6.42
N SER A 55 2.54 -0.72 5.95
CA SER A 55 1.63 -0.81 4.79
C SER A 55 2.38 -1.08 3.48
N SER A 56 3.58 -0.53 3.37
CA SER A 56 4.46 -0.61 2.21
C SER A 56 5.84 -0.09 2.62
N GLN A 57 6.82 -0.16 1.72
CA GLN A 57 7.98 0.72 1.76
C GLN A 57 7.51 2.14 1.40
N ARG A 58 8.16 3.17 1.92
CA ARG A 58 7.78 4.57 1.68
C ARG A 58 7.95 4.94 0.21
N HIS A 59 6.85 5.20 -0.50
CA HIS A 59 6.80 5.31 -1.95
C HIS A 59 5.81 6.39 -2.43
N TRP A 60 5.89 6.71 -3.72
CA TRP A 60 4.94 7.58 -4.42
C TRP A 60 4.57 6.99 -5.78
N HIS A 61 3.47 7.48 -6.34
CA HIS A 61 2.97 7.12 -7.66
C HIS A 61 3.09 8.29 -8.64
N ASN A 62 3.57 8.02 -9.87
CA ASN A 62 3.67 9.05 -10.89
C ASN A 62 2.31 9.37 -11.53
N GLY A 63 1.47 8.38 -11.75
CA GLY A 63 0.23 8.50 -12.52
C GLY A 63 -1.06 8.17 -11.79
N GLU A 64 -1.00 7.87 -10.50
CA GLU A 64 -2.17 7.50 -9.69
C GLU A 64 -2.31 8.41 -8.48
N ASP A 65 -3.53 8.89 -8.25
CA ASP A 65 -3.92 9.50 -6.98
C ASP A 65 -4.15 8.40 -5.94
N GLU A 66 -3.81 8.64 -4.69
CA GLU A 66 -4.11 7.75 -3.57
C GLU A 66 -4.93 8.46 -2.50
N PHE A 67 -5.85 7.73 -1.90
CA PHE A 67 -6.64 8.18 -0.76
C PHE A 67 -6.79 7.05 0.24
N LEU A 68 -6.74 7.39 1.53
CA LEU A 68 -6.86 6.45 2.62
C LEU A 68 -7.78 6.99 3.70
N VAL A 69 -8.58 6.11 4.31
CA VAL A 69 -9.35 6.39 5.51
C VAL A 69 -9.10 5.30 6.57
N MET A 70 -8.71 5.73 7.77
CA MET A 70 -8.60 4.84 8.93
C MET A 70 -9.99 4.44 9.43
N LEU A 71 -10.23 3.14 9.59
CA LEU A 71 -11.51 2.61 10.09
C LEU A 71 -11.42 2.26 11.58
N GLU A 72 -10.33 1.63 12.00
CA GLU A 72 -10.13 1.16 13.37
C GLU A 72 -8.67 1.28 13.78
N GLY A 73 -8.44 1.51 15.07
CA GLY A 73 -7.10 1.63 15.64
C GLY A 73 -6.38 2.91 15.21
N GLU A 74 -5.06 2.86 15.24
CA GLU A 74 -4.20 3.95 14.81
C GLU A 74 -2.96 3.43 14.07
N ALA A 75 -2.41 4.26 13.21
CA ALA A 75 -1.13 4.01 12.55
C ALA A 75 -0.34 5.31 12.42
N VAL A 76 0.97 5.20 12.34
CA VAL A 76 1.86 6.33 12.09
C VAL A 76 2.02 6.49 10.59
N LEU A 77 1.55 7.59 10.04
CA LEU A 77 1.87 8.04 8.70
C LEU A 77 3.27 8.66 8.69
N VAL A 78 4.12 8.18 7.81
CA VAL A 78 5.50 8.67 7.61
C VAL A 78 5.60 9.31 6.22
N GLU A 79 6.02 10.56 6.18
CA GLU A 79 6.18 11.39 4.98
C GLU A 79 7.47 12.21 5.03
N ASP A 80 7.77 12.99 3.98
CA ASP A 80 8.93 13.90 3.96
C ASP A 80 8.85 14.96 5.09
N ALA A 81 7.64 15.42 5.42
CA ALA A 81 7.42 16.39 6.50
C ALA A 81 7.55 15.79 7.92
N GLY A 82 7.67 14.47 8.04
CA GLY A 82 7.81 13.78 9.32
C GLY A 82 6.76 12.72 9.56
N ARG A 83 6.33 12.59 10.80
CA ARG A 83 5.49 11.51 11.29
C ARG A 83 4.22 12.05 11.94
N THR A 84 3.08 11.48 11.56
CA THR A 84 1.77 11.89 12.09
C THR A 84 0.97 10.65 12.45
N ILE A 85 0.36 10.62 13.64
CA ILE A 85 -0.56 9.55 14.01
C ILE A 85 -1.91 9.79 13.33
N LEU A 86 -2.37 8.81 12.55
CA LEU A 86 -3.74 8.76 12.01
C LEU A 86 -4.58 7.81 12.86
N ARG A 87 -5.74 8.27 13.27
CA ARG A 87 -6.72 7.52 14.07
C ARG A 87 -7.98 7.21 13.26
N ALA A 88 -8.80 6.32 13.77
CA ALA A 88 -10.09 5.99 13.16
C ALA A 88 -10.90 7.25 12.81
N GLY A 89 -11.38 7.32 11.56
CA GLY A 89 -12.09 8.46 10.98
C GLY A 89 -11.20 9.50 10.31
N GLU A 90 -9.88 9.48 10.51
CA GLU A 90 -8.95 10.40 9.85
C GLU A 90 -8.54 9.87 8.46
N CYS A 91 -8.23 10.80 7.57
CA CYS A 91 -7.93 10.53 6.17
C CYS A 91 -6.58 11.10 5.77
N ALA A 92 -5.99 10.51 4.73
CA ALA A 92 -4.81 11.04 4.05
C ALA A 92 -4.97 10.87 2.53
N ALA A 93 -4.33 11.75 1.76
CA ALA A 93 -4.38 11.69 0.30
C ALA A 93 -3.08 12.18 -0.32
N TRP A 94 -2.73 11.56 -1.45
CA TRP A 94 -1.51 11.89 -2.20
C TRP A 94 -1.85 12.03 -3.67
N PRO A 95 -1.74 13.26 -4.22
CA PRO A 95 -1.94 13.49 -5.64
C PRO A 95 -0.84 12.80 -6.47
N LYS A 96 -1.23 12.27 -7.63
CA LYS A 96 -0.30 11.73 -8.61
C LYS A 96 0.83 12.73 -8.95
N GLY A 97 2.01 12.21 -9.15
CA GLY A 97 3.20 13.01 -9.48
C GLY A 97 3.84 13.72 -8.28
N SER A 98 3.22 13.65 -7.09
CA SER A 98 3.88 14.10 -5.87
C SER A 98 4.97 13.09 -5.50
N THR A 99 6.19 13.54 -5.30
CA THR A 99 7.32 12.70 -4.86
C THR A 99 7.44 12.60 -3.35
N ASN A 100 6.48 13.11 -2.59
CA ASN A 100 6.36 12.94 -1.15
C ASN A 100 6.01 11.48 -0.84
N GLY A 101 7.03 10.65 -0.69
CA GLY A 101 6.84 9.24 -0.39
C GLY A 101 6.18 9.03 0.96
N HIS A 102 5.28 8.08 1.02
CA HIS A 102 4.47 7.82 2.21
C HIS A 102 4.31 6.32 2.48
N HIS A 103 4.09 5.98 3.72
CA HIS A 103 3.60 4.70 4.20
C HIS A 103 2.99 4.83 5.61
N LEU A 104 2.28 3.78 6.05
CA LEU A 104 1.83 3.66 7.42
C LEU A 104 2.60 2.58 8.15
N CYS A 105 2.90 2.85 9.43
CA CYS A 105 3.49 1.89 10.36
C CYS A 105 2.53 1.69 11.53
N ASN A 106 2.20 0.45 11.86
CA ASN A 106 1.45 0.15 13.08
C ASN A 106 2.43 0.01 14.25
N GLU A 107 2.57 1.05 15.04
CA GLU A 107 3.43 1.08 16.24
C GLU A 107 2.64 0.84 17.53
N SER A 108 1.34 0.55 17.43
CA SER A 108 0.49 0.19 18.56
C SER A 108 0.55 -1.31 18.88
N ASP A 109 -0.07 -1.70 19.99
CA ASP A 109 -0.16 -3.10 20.42
C ASP A 109 -1.37 -3.83 19.82
N GLU A 110 -2.24 -3.11 19.09
CA GLU A 110 -3.47 -3.62 18.51
C GLU A 110 -3.41 -3.59 16.96
N ASP A 111 -4.22 -4.39 16.32
CA ASP A 111 -4.43 -4.29 14.87
C ASP A 111 -5.00 -2.92 14.52
N CYS A 112 -4.59 -2.36 13.39
CA CYS A 112 -5.28 -1.22 12.80
C CYS A 112 -5.82 -1.58 11.41
N THR A 113 -6.93 -0.94 11.05
CA THR A 113 -7.66 -1.22 9.81
C THR A 113 -7.91 0.07 9.04
N PHE A 114 -7.69 0.02 7.74
CA PHE A 114 -7.99 1.14 6.84
C PHE A 114 -8.46 0.67 5.47
N VAL A 115 -9.12 1.58 4.75
CA VAL A 115 -9.38 1.42 3.32
C VAL A 115 -8.46 2.36 2.56
N VAL A 116 -7.79 1.83 1.55
CA VAL A 116 -6.98 2.62 0.61
C VAL A 116 -7.56 2.49 -0.79
N MET A 117 -7.61 3.62 -1.49
CA MET A 117 -8.07 3.73 -2.87
C MET A 117 -6.97 4.33 -3.73
N SER A 118 -6.82 3.83 -4.94
CA SER A 118 -5.95 4.41 -5.96
C SER A 118 -6.68 4.52 -7.29
N GLY A 119 -6.46 5.61 -8.00
CA GLY A 119 -7.09 5.83 -9.30
C GLY A 119 -6.18 6.61 -10.24
N GLY A 120 -6.29 6.31 -11.52
CA GLY A 120 -5.44 6.87 -12.55
C GLY A 120 -4.77 5.79 -13.40
N THR A 121 -3.71 6.17 -14.10
CA THR A 121 -2.93 5.23 -14.92
C THR A 121 -1.60 4.97 -14.25
N ASN A 122 -1.29 3.70 -13.97
CA ASN A 122 0.02 3.35 -13.46
C ASN A 122 1.11 3.71 -14.51
N THR A 123 1.91 4.70 -14.20
CA THR A 123 3.07 5.11 -15.00
C THR A 123 4.38 4.92 -14.21
N GLY A 124 4.34 4.06 -13.20
CA GLY A 124 5.45 3.81 -12.30
C GLY A 124 5.48 4.72 -11.09
N GLY A 125 6.54 4.59 -10.32
CA GLY A 125 6.79 5.37 -9.12
C GLY A 125 8.13 5.04 -8.51
N GLY A 126 8.42 5.63 -7.37
CA GLY A 126 9.70 5.44 -6.70
C GLY A 126 9.56 5.29 -5.19
N TYR A 127 10.69 4.99 -4.58
CA TYR A 127 10.82 4.79 -3.13
C TYR A 127 11.80 5.79 -2.54
N SER A 128 11.41 6.41 -1.43
CA SER A 128 12.18 7.52 -0.84
C SER A 128 13.49 7.06 -0.19
N ASP A 129 13.45 5.92 0.51
CA ASP A 129 14.51 5.54 1.46
C ASP A 129 15.38 4.38 0.96
N ILE A 130 15.01 3.72 -0.12
CA ILE A 130 15.65 2.52 -0.63
C ILE A 130 15.94 2.61 -2.13
N ASP A 131 16.87 1.78 -2.62
CA ASP A 131 17.20 1.68 -4.04
C ASP A 131 16.15 0.81 -4.76
N LEU A 132 14.93 1.34 -4.87
CA LEU A 132 13.80 0.68 -5.48
C LEU A 132 12.96 1.68 -6.27
N ALA A 133 12.43 1.24 -7.39
CA ALA A 133 11.41 1.89 -8.19
C ALA A 133 10.50 0.84 -8.79
N PHE A 134 9.35 1.22 -9.32
CA PHE A 134 8.48 0.33 -10.07
C PHE A 134 8.07 0.96 -11.39
N THR A 135 7.94 0.11 -12.41
CA THR A 135 7.60 0.52 -13.78
C THR A 135 6.08 0.58 -13.98
N ALA A 136 5.65 1.08 -15.14
CA ALA A 136 4.24 1.07 -15.54
C ALA A 136 3.64 -0.35 -15.59
N GLU A 137 4.47 -1.36 -15.84
CA GLU A 137 4.08 -2.78 -15.84
C GLU A 137 4.05 -3.39 -14.43
N GLY A 138 4.38 -2.60 -13.39
CA GLY A 138 4.43 -3.06 -12.00
C GLY A 138 5.64 -3.92 -11.67
N THR A 139 6.71 -3.83 -12.46
CA THR A 139 7.98 -4.54 -12.22
C THR A 139 8.87 -3.72 -11.31
N PHE A 140 9.47 -4.36 -10.31
CA PHE A 140 10.46 -3.72 -9.45
C PHE A 140 11.83 -3.63 -10.11
N VAL A 141 12.43 -2.46 -10.02
CA VAL A 141 13.75 -2.15 -10.57
C VAL A 141 14.57 -1.34 -9.57
N HIS A 142 15.88 -1.35 -9.72
CA HIS A 142 16.75 -0.37 -9.06
C HIS A 142 16.46 1.04 -9.57
N ARG A 143 16.92 2.07 -8.87
CA ARG A 143 16.76 3.47 -9.33
C ARG A 143 17.42 3.75 -10.68
N ASP A 144 18.44 2.99 -11.05
CA ASP A 144 19.10 3.05 -12.35
C ASP A 144 18.37 2.31 -13.48
N GLY A 145 17.24 1.65 -13.15
CA GLY A 145 16.43 0.86 -14.07
C GLY A 145 16.83 -0.61 -14.20
N THR A 146 17.89 -1.06 -13.52
CA THR A 146 18.28 -2.48 -13.51
C THR A 146 17.23 -3.32 -12.80
N PRO A 147 16.73 -4.42 -13.40
CA PRO A 147 15.70 -5.24 -12.79
C PRO A 147 16.19 -5.95 -11.52
N TYR A 148 15.32 -6.02 -10.50
CA TYR A 148 15.49 -6.97 -9.41
C TYR A 148 15.24 -8.41 -9.89
N PRO A 149 15.92 -9.40 -9.32
CA PRO A 149 15.59 -10.81 -9.59
C PRO A 149 14.10 -11.05 -9.34
N LYS A 150 13.46 -11.78 -10.25
CA LYS A 150 12.04 -12.14 -10.06
C LYS A 150 11.95 -13.03 -8.82
N THR A 151 11.25 -12.53 -7.80
CA THR A 151 10.81 -13.39 -6.71
C THR A 151 9.70 -14.29 -7.24
N GLU A 152 9.86 -15.61 -7.10
CA GLU A 152 8.77 -16.53 -7.36
C GLU A 152 7.63 -16.14 -6.42
N ARG A 153 6.50 -15.68 -6.99
CA ARG A 153 5.30 -15.47 -6.19
C ARG A 153 4.84 -16.84 -5.72
N PRO A 154 4.74 -17.10 -4.41
CA PRO A 154 4.09 -18.33 -3.96
C PRO A 154 2.71 -18.38 -4.61
N ALA A 155 2.39 -19.50 -5.16
CA ALA A 155 1.11 -19.80 -5.81
C ALA A 155 -0.05 -19.59 -4.86
#